data_a900629c6b9945e539cfa22ae6d796e2
#
_entry.id   a900629c6b9945e539cfa22ae6d796e2
#
_cell.length_a   1.000
_cell.length_b   1.000
_cell.length_c   1.000
_cell.angle_alpha   90.00
_cell.angle_beta   90.00
_cell.angle_gamma   90.00
#
_symmetry.space_group_name_H-M   'P 1'
#
loop_
_entity.id
_entity.type
_entity.pdbx_description
1 polymer ?
#
loop_
_entity_poly.entity_id
_entity_poly.type
_entity_poly.pdbx_seq_one_letter_code
_entity_poly.pdbx_strand_id
1 'polypeptide(L)'
;RIGIAEHLIVGGHETASSALGSGLMLLGQRPEVEASLRKDASLIRPFVEEVLRLESPSQGFFRYAVRDGEVGGVVIPKGSMVHVRFAAANRDPRQFKNPDKLDLYRKNAATHMAFSTGVHHCIGAPLARLELQTAFRVLLERWESFELLPENTFEHLPGLSLRTLKKLHIRYQLTEKSE
;
A
#
# COMPACT_ATOMS: atom_id res chain seq x y z
N ARG A 1 4.86 2.08 -28.84
CA ARG A 1 5.86 1.30 -28.04
C ARG A 1 6.44 2.14 -26.89
N ILE A 2 6.72 3.44 -27.09
CA ILE A 2 7.26 4.33 -26.04
C ILE A 2 6.27 4.46 -24.88
N GLY A 3 4.98 4.71 -25.13
CA GLY A 3 3.98 4.87 -24.09
C GLY A 3 3.79 3.65 -23.17
N ILE A 4 4.04 2.43 -23.65
CA ILE A 4 4.01 1.22 -22.80
C ILE A 4 5.18 1.23 -21.82
N ALA A 5 6.39 1.58 -22.29
CA ALA A 5 7.57 1.67 -21.44
C ALA A 5 7.41 2.77 -20.36
N GLU A 6 6.88 3.93 -20.75
CA GLU A 6 6.56 5.00 -19.80
C GLU A 6 5.57 4.54 -18.72
N HIS A 7 4.50 3.86 -19.11
CA HIS A 7 3.52 3.35 -18.14
C HIS A 7 4.10 2.31 -17.18
N LEU A 8 5.00 1.45 -17.67
CA LEU A 8 5.68 0.46 -16.82
C LEU A 8 6.61 1.14 -15.80
N ILE A 9 7.37 2.16 -16.23
CA ILE A 9 8.28 2.88 -15.35
C ILE A 9 7.48 3.71 -14.32
N VAL A 10 6.57 4.55 -14.78
CA VAL A 10 5.79 5.43 -13.90
C VAL A 10 4.88 4.63 -12.95
N GLY A 11 4.19 3.61 -13.48
CA GLY A 11 3.26 2.81 -12.69
C GLY A 11 3.95 1.88 -11.68
N GLY A 12 5.13 1.36 -12.02
CA GLY A 12 5.83 0.36 -11.22
C GLY A 12 6.81 0.94 -10.18
N HIS A 13 7.40 2.09 -10.45
CA HIS A 13 8.45 2.63 -9.56
C HIS A 13 7.90 3.33 -8.31
N GLU A 14 7.12 4.38 -8.49
CA GLU A 14 6.71 5.24 -7.37
C GLU A 14 5.73 4.54 -6.42
N THR A 15 4.79 3.78 -6.96
CA THR A 15 3.79 3.09 -6.14
C THR A 15 4.39 1.96 -5.31
N ALA A 16 5.29 1.16 -5.90
CA ALA A 16 5.97 0.07 -5.20
C ALA A 16 6.91 0.61 -4.10
N SER A 17 7.70 1.65 -4.40
CA SER A 17 8.57 2.31 -3.43
C SER A 17 7.78 2.93 -2.28
N SER A 18 6.64 3.56 -2.58
CA SER A 18 5.76 4.13 -1.55
C SER A 18 5.16 3.05 -0.64
N ALA A 19 4.73 1.92 -1.23
CA ALA A 19 4.22 0.79 -0.46
C ALA A 19 5.31 0.18 0.45
N LEU A 20 6.53 0.03 -0.06
CA LEU A 20 7.66 -0.49 0.71
C LEU A 20 8.02 0.43 1.87
N GLY A 21 8.15 1.74 1.61
CA GLY A 21 8.43 2.74 2.65
C GLY A 21 7.33 2.78 3.72
N SER A 22 6.06 2.75 3.31
CA SER A 22 4.92 2.69 4.23
C SER A 22 4.90 1.39 5.05
N GLY A 23 5.25 0.26 4.44
CA GLY A 23 5.36 -1.01 5.15
C GLY A 23 6.48 -1.01 6.19
N LEU A 24 7.65 -0.45 5.88
CA LEU A 24 8.74 -0.27 6.85
C LEU A 24 8.33 0.66 8.00
N MET A 25 7.64 1.76 7.69
CA MET A 25 7.07 2.63 8.71
C MET A 25 6.12 1.85 9.64
N LEU A 26 5.20 1.08 9.07
CA LEU A 26 4.24 0.30 9.84
C LEU A 26 4.91 -0.76 10.71
N LEU A 27 5.96 -1.43 10.23
CA LEU A 27 6.74 -2.40 11.00
C LEU A 27 7.49 -1.72 12.15
N GLY A 28 8.22 -0.64 11.88
CA GLY A 28 8.97 0.06 12.91
C GLY A 28 8.09 0.70 13.99
N GLN A 29 6.83 1.02 13.66
CA GLN A 29 5.82 1.47 14.64
C GLN A 29 5.16 0.33 15.42
N ARG A 30 5.36 -0.94 15.02
CA ARG A 30 4.69 -2.13 15.57
C ARG A 30 5.67 -3.29 15.73
N PRO A 31 6.56 -3.24 16.72
CA PRO A 31 7.56 -4.29 16.94
C PRO A 31 6.95 -5.70 17.10
N GLU A 32 5.72 -5.78 17.61
CA GLU A 32 4.98 -7.04 17.74
C GLU A 32 4.60 -7.66 16.41
N VAL A 33 4.36 -6.83 15.39
CA VAL A 33 4.10 -7.27 14.02
C VAL A 33 5.40 -7.78 13.40
N GLU A 34 6.50 -7.04 13.52
CA GLU A 34 7.81 -7.47 13.05
C GLU A 34 8.22 -8.82 13.65
N ALA A 35 8.12 -8.96 14.97
CA ALA A 35 8.43 -10.21 15.67
C ALA A 35 7.57 -11.39 15.14
N SER A 36 6.30 -11.15 14.83
CA SER A 36 5.41 -12.14 14.25
C SER A 36 5.88 -12.58 12.85
N LEU A 37 6.28 -11.63 11.99
CA LEU A 37 6.78 -11.93 10.65
C LEU A 37 8.12 -12.69 10.68
N ARG A 38 9.01 -12.36 11.62
CA ARG A 38 10.28 -13.09 11.81
C ARG A 38 10.05 -14.52 12.27
N LYS A 39 9.05 -14.74 13.12
CA LYS A 39 8.70 -16.07 13.62
C LYS A 39 7.99 -16.93 12.56
N ASP A 40 7.16 -16.32 11.72
CA ASP A 40 6.38 -16.99 10.69
C ASP A 40 6.36 -16.16 9.39
N ALA A 41 7.26 -16.52 8.47
CA ALA A 41 7.38 -15.85 7.18
C ALA A 41 6.11 -15.97 6.29
N SER A 42 5.21 -16.90 6.59
CA SER A 42 3.93 -17.01 5.85
C SER A 42 3.03 -15.78 6.07
N LEU A 43 3.24 -15.04 7.17
CA LEU A 43 2.53 -13.82 7.50
C LEU A 43 2.98 -12.60 6.68
N ILE A 44 4.09 -12.68 5.92
CA ILE A 44 4.54 -11.60 5.04
C ILE A 44 3.48 -11.29 3.97
N ARG A 45 2.84 -12.31 3.41
CA ARG A 45 1.79 -12.11 2.41
C ARG A 45 0.57 -11.36 2.99
N PRO A 46 -0.06 -11.77 4.10
CA PRO A 46 -1.11 -10.99 4.76
C PRO A 46 -0.66 -9.57 5.15
N PHE A 47 0.57 -9.41 5.62
CA PHE A 47 1.13 -8.10 5.95
C PHE A 47 1.15 -7.18 4.74
N VAL A 48 1.61 -7.64 3.58
CA VAL A 48 1.63 -6.86 2.33
C VAL A 48 0.23 -6.42 1.93
N GLU A 49 -0.79 -7.31 2.02
CA GLU A 49 -2.17 -6.91 1.73
C GLU A 49 -2.69 -5.84 2.72
N GLU A 50 -2.34 -5.92 4.00
CA GLU A 50 -2.71 -4.89 4.99
C GLU A 50 -1.96 -3.57 4.77
N VAL A 51 -0.67 -3.59 4.37
CA VAL A 51 0.05 -2.38 3.95
C VAL A 51 -0.66 -1.71 2.78
N LEU A 52 -0.99 -2.47 1.74
CA LEU A 52 -1.68 -1.97 0.55
C LEU A 52 -3.07 -1.42 0.91
N ARG A 53 -3.80 -2.08 1.81
CA ARG A 53 -5.10 -1.63 2.29
C ARG A 53 -5.00 -0.32 3.08
N LEU A 54 -4.12 -0.28 4.08
CA LEU A 54 -4.01 0.85 5.02
C LEU A 54 -3.39 2.09 4.40
N GLU A 55 -2.32 1.93 3.64
CA GLU A 55 -1.55 3.05 3.12
C GLU A 55 -1.89 3.39 1.67
N SER A 56 -2.41 2.41 0.90
CA SER A 56 -2.92 2.62 -0.47
C SER A 56 -2.06 3.63 -1.26
N PRO A 57 -0.91 3.25 -1.83
CA PRO A 57 -0.06 4.20 -2.56
C PRO A 57 -0.84 5.04 -3.57
N SER A 58 -1.77 4.42 -4.29
CA SER A 58 -2.76 5.11 -5.12
C SER A 58 -4.01 5.41 -4.28
N GLN A 59 -4.22 6.70 -3.96
CA GLN A 59 -5.33 7.15 -3.12
C GLN A 59 -6.68 7.15 -3.84
N GLY A 60 -6.67 7.30 -5.16
CA GLY A 60 -7.83 7.33 -6.02
C GLY A 60 -7.56 7.96 -7.36
N PHE A 61 -8.54 7.88 -8.26
CA PHE A 61 -8.45 8.46 -9.60
C PHE A 61 -9.72 9.22 -9.96
N PHE A 62 -9.57 10.22 -10.80
CA PHE A 62 -10.68 11.00 -11.34
C PHE A 62 -11.36 10.27 -12.50
N ARG A 63 -12.67 10.47 -12.62
CA ARG A 63 -13.53 9.99 -13.70
C ARG A 63 -14.46 11.10 -14.12
N TYR A 64 -14.91 11.06 -15.36
CA TYR A 64 -16.00 11.92 -15.84
C TYR A 64 -17.27 11.09 -16.02
N ALA A 65 -18.38 11.60 -15.51
CA ALA A 65 -19.69 11.00 -15.73
C ALA A 65 -20.09 11.16 -17.20
N VAL A 66 -20.16 10.06 -17.94
CA VAL A 66 -20.53 10.09 -19.38
C VAL A 66 -22.05 10.19 -19.60
N ARG A 67 -22.82 9.97 -18.54
CA ARG A 67 -24.29 10.12 -18.47
C ARG A 67 -24.68 10.48 -17.05
N ASP A 68 -25.93 10.91 -16.85
CA ASP A 68 -26.47 11.07 -15.50
C ASP A 68 -26.45 9.74 -14.76
N GLY A 69 -26.19 9.78 -13.48
CA GLY A 69 -26.15 8.62 -12.60
C GLY A 69 -26.50 8.97 -11.17
N GLU A 70 -26.67 7.95 -10.34
CA GLU A 70 -26.92 8.13 -8.90
C GLU A 70 -26.02 7.19 -8.10
N VAL A 71 -25.44 7.70 -7.03
CA VAL A 71 -24.63 6.91 -6.08
C VAL A 71 -25.04 7.30 -4.66
N GLY A 72 -25.55 6.32 -3.90
CA GLY A 72 -25.94 6.55 -2.51
C GLY A 72 -27.00 7.64 -2.30
N GLY A 73 -27.95 7.77 -3.23
CA GLY A 73 -28.99 8.80 -3.19
C GLY A 73 -28.55 10.18 -3.72
N VAL A 74 -27.30 10.31 -4.17
CA VAL A 74 -26.78 11.57 -4.74
C VAL A 74 -26.77 11.48 -6.26
N VAL A 75 -27.47 12.42 -6.93
CA VAL A 75 -27.46 12.53 -8.38
C VAL A 75 -26.13 13.10 -8.86
N ILE A 76 -25.52 12.43 -9.82
CA ILE A 76 -24.28 12.84 -10.49
C ILE A 76 -24.60 13.19 -11.94
N PRO A 77 -24.68 14.47 -12.30
CA PRO A 77 -24.97 14.87 -13.66
C PRO A 77 -23.88 14.45 -14.66
N LYS A 78 -24.28 14.23 -15.91
CA LYS A 78 -23.35 14.06 -17.02
C LYS A 78 -22.33 15.20 -17.08
N GLY A 79 -21.05 14.87 -17.31
CA GLY A 79 -19.95 15.82 -17.36
C GLY A 79 -19.33 16.15 -16.00
N SER A 80 -19.93 15.66 -14.89
CA SER A 80 -19.35 15.85 -13.55
C SER A 80 -18.01 15.12 -13.45
N MET A 81 -17.03 15.78 -12.80
CA MET A 81 -15.77 15.14 -12.41
C MET A 81 -15.97 14.45 -11.05
N VAL A 82 -15.72 13.16 -11.00
CA VAL A 82 -15.87 12.31 -9.81
C VAL A 82 -14.52 11.78 -9.37
N HIS A 83 -14.16 12.00 -8.12
CA HIS A 83 -12.95 11.41 -7.53
C HIS A 83 -13.30 10.09 -6.82
N VAL A 84 -12.91 8.97 -7.42
CA VAL A 84 -13.09 7.63 -6.81
C VAL A 84 -11.96 7.39 -5.82
N ARG A 85 -12.28 7.43 -4.52
CA ARG A 85 -11.33 7.37 -3.40
C ARG A 85 -11.12 5.95 -2.92
N PHE A 86 -10.09 5.25 -3.43
CA PHE A 86 -9.74 3.87 -3.06
C PHE A 86 -9.31 3.77 -1.59
N ALA A 87 -8.50 4.71 -1.12
CA ALA A 87 -8.04 4.73 0.26
C ALA A 87 -9.19 4.85 1.27
N ALA A 88 -10.24 5.62 0.94
CA ALA A 88 -11.44 5.71 1.77
C ALA A 88 -12.22 4.38 1.76
N ALA A 89 -12.38 3.75 0.60
CA ALA A 89 -13.03 2.45 0.50
C ALA A 89 -12.27 1.37 1.29
N ASN A 90 -10.94 1.43 1.33
CA ASN A 90 -10.09 0.50 2.08
C ASN A 90 -10.18 0.68 3.60
N ARG A 91 -10.82 1.74 4.07
CA ARG A 91 -11.09 2.03 5.48
C ARG A 91 -12.59 2.09 5.79
N ASP A 92 -13.45 1.59 4.90
CA ASP A 92 -14.89 1.53 5.15
C ASP A 92 -15.20 0.45 6.22
N PRO A 93 -15.79 0.83 7.38
CA PRO A 93 -16.09 -0.11 8.46
C PRO A 93 -17.16 -1.14 8.08
N ARG A 94 -17.95 -0.88 7.03
CA ARG A 94 -18.92 -1.83 6.48
C ARG A 94 -18.25 -3.01 5.76
N GLN A 95 -17.04 -2.77 5.22
CA GLN A 95 -16.24 -3.77 4.53
C GLN A 95 -15.14 -4.35 5.44
N PHE A 96 -14.50 -3.52 6.24
CA PHE A 96 -13.35 -3.90 7.07
C PHE A 96 -13.63 -3.61 8.55
N LYS A 97 -13.80 -4.65 9.35
CA LYS A 97 -13.95 -4.50 10.80
C LYS A 97 -12.67 -3.88 11.40
N ASN A 98 -12.81 -2.85 12.26
CA ASN A 98 -11.68 -2.09 12.80
C ASN A 98 -10.72 -1.63 11.69
N PRO A 99 -11.19 -0.78 10.75
CA PRO A 99 -10.51 -0.53 9.47
C PRO A 99 -9.12 0.11 9.62
N ASP A 100 -8.86 0.83 10.71
CA ASP A 100 -7.58 1.51 10.96
C ASP A 100 -6.54 0.60 11.64
N LYS A 101 -6.95 -0.60 12.06
CA LYS A 101 -6.05 -1.56 12.71
C LYS A 101 -5.40 -2.47 11.67
N LEU A 102 -4.07 -2.59 11.75
CA LEU A 102 -3.33 -3.62 11.02
C LEU A 102 -3.65 -4.99 11.64
N ASP A 103 -4.09 -5.93 10.82
CA ASP A 103 -4.50 -7.26 11.28
C ASP A 103 -3.98 -8.33 10.31
N LEU A 104 -2.93 -9.03 10.71
CA LEU A 104 -2.29 -10.09 9.92
C LEU A 104 -3.22 -11.28 9.62
N TYR A 105 -4.32 -11.41 10.37
CA TYR A 105 -5.27 -12.50 10.23
C TYR A 105 -6.59 -12.06 9.60
N ARG A 106 -6.63 -10.84 9.06
CA ARG A 106 -7.80 -10.31 8.37
C ARG A 106 -8.13 -11.15 7.12
N LYS A 107 -9.23 -11.87 7.16
CA LYS A 107 -9.64 -12.79 6.09
C LYS A 107 -9.91 -12.10 4.75
N ASN A 108 -10.39 -10.87 4.78
CA ASN A 108 -10.75 -10.09 3.59
C ASN A 108 -9.73 -8.99 3.24
N ALA A 109 -8.50 -9.03 3.76
CA ALA A 109 -7.47 -8.03 3.45
C ALA A 109 -7.30 -7.83 1.93
N ALA A 110 -7.20 -8.91 1.17
CA ALA A 110 -6.99 -8.89 -0.28
C ALA A 110 -8.18 -8.34 -1.10
N THR A 111 -9.32 -8.02 -0.47
CA THR A 111 -10.45 -7.37 -1.16
C THR A 111 -10.31 -5.85 -1.21
N HIS A 112 -9.18 -5.32 -0.77
CA HIS A 112 -8.88 -3.89 -0.85
C HIS A 112 -8.85 -3.38 -2.29
N MET A 113 -9.10 -2.09 -2.46
CA MET A 113 -9.16 -1.42 -3.76
C MET A 113 -7.85 -0.69 -4.14
N ALA A 114 -6.71 -0.99 -3.49
CA ALA A 114 -5.44 -0.32 -3.81
C ALA A 114 -4.98 -0.54 -5.26
N PHE A 115 -5.44 -1.61 -5.89
CA PHE A 115 -5.21 -1.91 -7.30
C PHE A 115 -6.40 -1.58 -8.21
N SER A 116 -7.37 -0.80 -7.74
CA SER A 116 -8.62 -0.54 -8.45
C SER A 116 -9.43 -1.82 -8.71
N THR A 117 -10.44 -1.75 -9.57
CA THR A 117 -11.29 -2.89 -9.94
C THR A 117 -11.85 -2.73 -11.35
N GLY A 118 -12.50 -3.79 -11.86
CA GLY A 118 -13.10 -3.80 -13.20
C GLY A 118 -12.06 -3.73 -14.31
N VAL A 119 -12.43 -3.07 -15.40
CA VAL A 119 -11.58 -2.95 -16.61
C VAL A 119 -10.27 -2.19 -16.39
N HIS A 120 -10.19 -1.44 -15.30
CA HIS A 120 -9.00 -0.68 -14.88
C HIS A 120 -8.24 -1.37 -13.74
N HIS A 121 -8.52 -2.62 -13.42
CA HIS A 121 -7.70 -3.34 -12.44
C HIS A 121 -6.23 -3.32 -12.85
N CYS A 122 -5.36 -3.03 -11.89
CA CYS A 122 -3.94 -2.86 -12.13
C CYS A 122 -3.32 -4.12 -12.74
N ILE A 123 -2.75 -3.98 -13.95
CA ILE A 123 -2.07 -5.09 -14.62
C ILE A 123 -0.80 -5.52 -13.88
N GLY A 124 -0.16 -4.60 -13.14
CA GLY A 124 1.04 -4.84 -12.33
C GLY A 124 0.76 -5.42 -10.94
N ALA A 125 -0.50 -5.65 -10.56
CA ALA A 125 -0.84 -6.11 -9.22
C ALA A 125 -0.14 -7.42 -8.77
N PRO A 126 0.02 -8.44 -9.63
CA PRO A 126 0.80 -9.64 -9.27
C PRO A 126 2.29 -9.34 -9.06
N LEU A 127 2.88 -8.49 -9.91
CA LEU A 127 4.28 -8.10 -9.81
C LEU A 127 4.54 -7.29 -8.54
N ALA A 128 3.75 -6.26 -8.27
CA ALA A 128 3.88 -5.44 -7.07
C ALA A 128 3.78 -6.27 -5.77
N ARG A 129 2.86 -7.25 -5.72
CA ARG A 129 2.76 -8.18 -4.59
C ARG A 129 4.03 -9.03 -4.44
N LEU A 130 4.57 -9.53 -5.54
CA LEU A 130 5.79 -10.33 -5.54
C LEU A 130 6.98 -9.49 -5.09
N GLU A 131 7.14 -8.28 -5.60
CA GLU A 131 8.20 -7.34 -5.21
C GLU A 131 8.15 -7.03 -3.72
N LEU A 132 6.99 -6.64 -3.19
CA LEU A 132 6.83 -6.31 -1.78
C LEU A 132 7.09 -7.52 -0.88
N GLN A 133 6.53 -8.70 -1.20
CA GLN A 133 6.75 -9.92 -0.42
C GLN A 133 8.23 -10.33 -0.42
N THR A 134 8.89 -10.24 -1.58
CA THR A 134 10.31 -10.55 -1.71
C THR A 134 11.17 -9.56 -0.93
N ALA A 135 10.88 -8.25 -1.06
CA ALA A 135 11.61 -7.22 -0.34
C ALA A 135 11.50 -7.39 1.18
N PHE A 136 10.30 -7.56 1.73
CA PHE A 136 10.14 -7.77 3.17
C PHE A 136 10.79 -9.06 3.66
N ARG A 137 10.72 -10.14 2.88
CA ARG A 137 11.43 -11.38 3.22
C ARG A 137 12.94 -11.16 3.30
N VAL A 138 13.53 -10.58 2.25
CA VAL A 138 14.98 -10.34 2.19
C VAL A 138 15.43 -9.37 3.28
N LEU A 139 14.67 -8.32 3.57
CA LEU A 139 14.99 -7.38 4.64
C LEU A 139 14.97 -8.05 6.01
N LEU A 140 13.92 -8.82 6.31
CA LEU A 140 13.81 -9.54 7.59
C LEU A 140 14.85 -10.65 7.75
N GLU A 141 15.32 -11.26 6.67
CA GLU A 141 16.41 -12.25 6.68
C GLU A 141 17.79 -11.60 6.86
N ARG A 142 18.00 -10.43 6.24
CA ARG A 142 19.31 -9.75 6.24
C ARG A 142 19.52 -8.79 7.40
N TRP A 143 18.46 -8.25 7.96
CA TRP A 143 18.51 -7.34 9.08
C TRP A 143 18.24 -8.10 10.38
N GLU A 144 19.22 -8.14 11.27
CA GLU A 144 19.04 -8.63 12.62
C GLU A 144 18.04 -7.76 13.38
N SER A 145 18.17 -6.44 13.23
CA SER A 145 17.26 -5.47 13.81
C SER A 145 17.13 -4.24 12.91
N PHE A 146 16.03 -3.51 13.04
CA PHE A 146 15.91 -2.15 12.54
C PHE A 146 15.03 -1.31 13.46
N GLU A 147 15.23 0.00 13.42
CA GLU A 147 14.44 0.97 14.17
C GLU A 147 14.18 2.23 13.34
N LEU A 148 13.07 2.88 13.62
CA LEU A 148 12.76 4.21 13.08
C LEU A 148 13.51 5.25 13.91
N LEU A 149 14.23 6.16 13.24
CA LEU A 149 14.93 7.22 13.96
C LEU A 149 13.96 8.27 14.49
N PRO A 150 14.29 8.92 15.64
CA PRO A 150 13.39 9.90 16.28
C PRO A 150 13.03 11.11 15.42
N GLU A 151 13.88 11.49 14.46
CA GLU A 151 13.65 12.61 13.54
C GLU A 151 12.58 12.36 12.47
N ASN A 152 12.00 11.15 12.41
CA ASN A 152 10.92 10.86 11.47
C ASN A 152 9.66 11.66 11.80
N THR A 153 9.21 12.49 10.86
CA THR A 153 7.94 13.22 10.95
C THR A 153 6.77 12.48 10.30
N PHE A 154 7.07 11.44 9.49
CA PHE A 154 6.10 10.68 8.69
C PHE A 154 5.25 11.54 7.76
N GLU A 155 5.79 12.69 7.36
CA GLU A 155 5.13 13.57 6.40
C GLU A 155 5.07 12.93 5.02
N HIS A 156 3.94 13.16 4.35
CA HIS A 156 3.74 12.73 2.97
C HIS A 156 3.92 13.89 2.00
N LEU A 157 4.30 13.58 0.78
CA LEU A 157 4.27 14.54 -0.32
C LEU A 157 2.82 15.00 -0.55
N PRO A 158 2.60 16.31 -0.79
CA PRO A 158 1.26 16.79 -1.07
C PRO A 158 0.76 16.23 -2.39
N GLY A 159 -0.45 15.65 -2.40
CA GLY A 159 -1.04 15.07 -3.60
C GLY A 159 -2.43 14.49 -3.33
N LEU A 160 -3.26 14.44 -4.37
CA LEU A 160 -4.61 13.85 -4.29
C LEU A 160 -4.63 12.38 -4.72
N SER A 161 -3.67 11.98 -5.56
CA SER A 161 -3.68 10.66 -6.20
C SER A 161 -2.68 9.68 -5.61
N LEU A 162 -1.55 10.17 -5.11
CA LEU A 162 -0.49 9.33 -4.54
C LEU A 162 -0.24 9.68 -3.07
N ARG A 163 0.15 8.67 -2.30
CA ARG A 163 0.54 8.77 -0.91
C ARG A 163 1.97 8.24 -0.76
N THR A 164 2.93 9.14 -0.74
CA THR A 164 4.36 8.85 -0.68
C THR A 164 4.97 9.56 0.51
N LEU A 165 5.69 8.85 1.36
CA LEU A 165 6.49 9.46 2.43
C LEU A 165 7.58 10.34 1.80
N LYS A 166 7.76 11.55 2.33
CA LYS A 166 8.86 12.43 1.89
C LYS A 166 10.22 11.78 2.14
N LYS A 167 10.36 11.15 3.30
CA LYS A 167 11.56 10.42 3.74
C LYS A 167 11.22 9.50 4.90
N LEU A 168 12.00 8.44 5.05
CA LEU A 168 11.97 7.53 6.18
C LEU A 168 13.41 7.24 6.61
N HIS A 169 13.77 7.68 7.81
CA HIS A 169 15.09 7.45 8.40
C HIS A 169 15.04 6.19 9.26
N ILE A 170 15.88 5.24 8.95
CA ILE A 170 15.99 3.99 9.69
C ILE A 170 17.44 3.75 10.09
N ARG A 171 17.64 3.06 11.21
CA ARG A 171 18.89 2.41 11.57
C ARG A 171 18.67 0.91 11.54
N TYR A 172 19.63 0.17 11.01
CA TYR A 172 19.54 -1.29 10.96
C TYR A 172 20.89 -1.92 11.26
N GLN A 173 20.86 -3.16 11.73
CA GLN A 173 22.01 -4.03 11.89
C GLN A 173 21.88 -5.21 10.94
N LEU A 174 22.97 -5.55 10.28
CA LEU A 174 22.98 -6.71 9.40
C LEU A 174 23.20 -7.98 10.23
N THR A 175 22.50 -9.06 9.85
CA THR A 175 22.79 -10.39 10.37
C THR A 175 24.21 -10.76 10.01
N GLU A 176 25.02 -11.16 11.00
CA GLU A 176 26.33 -11.73 10.73
C GLU A 176 26.16 -12.99 9.86
N LYS A 177 26.81 -13.01 8.70
CA LYS A 177 26.86 -14.22 7.91
C LYS A 177 27.71 -15.22 8.71
N SER A 178 27.10 -16.31 9.16
CA SER A 178 27.87 -17.52 9.45
C SER A 178 28.52 -17.95 8.14
N GLU A 179 29.85 -17.83 8.08
CA GLU A 179 30.67 -18.37 6.97
C GLU A 179 30.43 -19.86 6.78
#